data_5b9658e754f7d03bb7da1856bfc284bc
#
_entry.id   5b9658e754f7d03bb7da1856bfc284bc
#
_cell.length_a   1.000
_cell.length_b   1.000
_cell.length_c   1.000
_cell.angle_alpha   90.00
_cell.angle_beta   90.00
_cell.angle_gamma   90.00
#
_symmetry.space_group_name_H-M   'P 1'
#
loop_
_entity.id
_entity.type
_entity.pdbx_description
1 polymer ?
#
loop_
_entity_poly.entity_id
_entity_poly.type
_entity_poly.pdbx_seq_one_letter_code
_entity_poly.pdbx_strand_id
1 'polypeptide(L)'
;MPQILVNRTGRDDVDWEGFASALNQLVVEKAAARIEACKTQVVRGEDVAVGTDVDDHGIVHVTIGLLAGRSDETKAALTEAVVDLLRKFVEPQDGYRTHVSAEVRDLDPSYSKAEF
;
A
#
# COMPACT_ATOMS: atom_id res chain seq x y z
N MET A 1 -1.52 5.70 -14.51
CA MET A 1 -1.42 4.25 -14.47
C MET A 1 -0.81 3.79 -13.17
N PRO A 2 -1.60 3.64 -12.08
CA PRO A 2 -1.02 3.34 -10.78
C PRO A 2 -0.37 1.96 -10.74
N GLN A 3 0.86 1.93 -10.25
CA GLN A 3 1.58 0.71 -9.92
C GLN A 3 1.68 0.67 -8.40
N ILE A 4 1.04 -0.31 -7.79
CA ILE A 4 0.88 -0.34 -6.34
C ILE A 4 1.50 -1.62 -5.81
N LEU A 5 2.38 -1.47 -4.83
CA LEU A 5 3.04 -2.59 -4.19
C LEU A 5 2.75 -2.55 -2.69
N VAL A 6 2.20 -3.63 -2.19
CA VAL A 6 1.97 -3.83 -0.76
C VAL A 6 2.99 -4.85 -0.27
N ASN A 7 3.99 -4.39 0.45
CA ASN A 7 4.93 -5.28 1.13
C ASN A 7 4.42 -5.52 2.54
N ARG A 8 4.17 -6.77 2.89
CA ARG A 8 3.67 -7.09 4.22
C ARG A 8 4.37 -8.31 4.80
N THR A 9 4.46 -8.35 6.12
CA THR A 9 5.01 -9.49 6.86
C THR A 9 4.02 -9.88 7.93
N GLY A 10 3.98 -11.18 8.31
CA GLY A 10 3.05 -11.67 9.31
C GLY A 10 1.59 -11.46 8.93
N ARG A 11 0.70 -11.55 9.89
CA ARG A 11 -0.71 -11.21 9.75
C ARG A 11 -1.39 -11.90 8.56
N ASP A 12 -1.20 -13.23 8.46
CA ASP A 12 -1.87 -14.01 7.42
C ASP A 12 -3.38 -14.11 7.67
N ASP A 13 -3.86 -13.63 8.81
CA ASP A 13 -5.27 -13.52 9.18
C ASP A 13 -5.99 -12.37 8.47
N VAL A 14 -5.27 -11.45 7.83
CA VAL A 14 -5.85 -10.29 7.15
C VAL A 14 -6.34 -10.69 5.75
N ASP A 15 -7.49 -10.15 5.35
CA ASP A 15 -8.01 -10.32 3.98
C ASP A 15 -7.23 -9.40 3.02
N TRP A 16 -6.07 -9.85 2.58
CA TRP A 16 -5.21 -9.06 1.71
C TRP A 16 -5.79 -8.86 0.31
N GLU A 17 -6.56 -9.81 -0.21
CA GLU A 17 -7.25 -9.64 -1.49
C GLU A 17 -8.30 -8.53 -1.41
N GLY A 18 -9.11 -8.55 -0.35
CA GLY A 18 -10.08 -7.49 -0.10
C GLY A 18 -9.43 -6.13 0.09
N PHE A 19 -8.29 -6.10 0.81
CA PHE A 19 -7.53 -4.87 0.97
C PHE A 19 -7.03 -4.33 -0.38
N ALA A 20 -6.46 -5.18 -1.22
CA ALA A 20 -5.96 -4.77 -2.54
C ALA A 20 -7.07 -4.16 -3.40
N SER A 21 -8.24 -4.78 -3.41
CA SER A 21 -9.39 -4.26 -4.15
C SER A 21 -9.85 -2.91 -3.60
N ALA A 22 -9.96 -2.79 -2.27
CA ALA A 22 -10.36 -1.55 -1.63
C ALA A 22 -9.32 -0.44 -1.86
N LEU A 23 -8.04 -0.80 -1.85
CA LEU A 23 -6.95 0.14 -2.12
C LEU A 23 -7.05 0.71 -3.54
N ASN A 24 -7.32 -0.14 -4.53
CA ASN A 24 -7.51 0.33 -5.90
C ASN A 24 -8.67 1.34 -5.99
N GLN A 25 -9.78 1.05 -5.34
CA GLN A 25 -10.93 1.97 -5.29
C GLN A 25 -10.57 3.29 -4.64
N LEU A 26 -9.78 3.24 -3.56
CA LEU A 26 -9.33 4.44 -2.86
C LEU A 26 -8.44 5.32 -3.75
N VAL A 27 -7.54 4.71 -4.52
CA VAL A 27 -6.67 5.44 -5.45
C VAL A 27 -7.49 6.10 -6.55
N VAL A 28 -8.52 5.45 -7.07
CA VAL A 28 -9.44 6.05 -8.03
C VAL A 28 -10.11 7.29 -7.43
N GLU A 29 -10.61 7.16 -6.22
CA GLU A 29 -11.34 8.24 -5.53
C GLU A 29 -10.44 9.43 -5.21
N LYS A 30 -9.24 9.19 -4.68
CA LYS A 30 -8.36 10.24 -4.18
C LYS A 30 -7.42 10.83 -5.23
N ALA A 31 -7.04 10.07 -6.24
CA ALA A 31 -6.05 10.48 -7.23
C ALA A 31 -6.60 10.55 -8.66
N ALA A 32 -7.91 10.40 -8.83
CA ALA A 32 -8.57 10.47 -10.13
C ALA A 32 -7.99 9.45 -11.15
N ALA A 33 -7.67 8.25 -10.67
CA ALA A 33 -7.20 7.18 -11.53
C ALA A 33 -8.39 6.38 -12.08
N ARG A 34 -8.14 5.62 -13.15
CA ARG A 34 -9.13 4.68 -13.68
C ARG A 34 -8.96 3.35 -12.97
N ILE A 35 -10.08 2.73 -12.58
CA ILE A 35 -10.05 1.48 -11.81
C ILE A 35 -9.33 0.35 -12.58
N GLU A 36 -9.54 0.24 -13.89
CA GLU A 36 -8.92 -0.78 -14.72
C GLU A 36 -7.41 -0.59 -14.85
N ALA A 37 -6.92 0.60 -14.56
CA ALA A 37 -5.49 0.91 -14.61
C ALA A 37 -4.77 0.66 -13.29
N CYS A 38 -5.52 0.49 -12.21
CA CYS A 38 -4.93 0.25 -10.89
C CYS A 38 -4.49 -1.20 -10.78
N LYS A 39 -3.19 -1.41 -10.58
CA LYS A 39 -2.58 -2.73 -10.45
C LYS A 39 -1.91 -2.82 -9.10
N THR A 40 -2.43 -3.68 -8.24
CA THR A 40 -1.89 -3.89 -6.91
C THR A 40 -1.36 -5.31 -6.77
N GLN A 41 -0.13 -5.42 -6.32
CA GLN A 41 0.50 -6.68 -5.97
C GLN A 41 0.77 -6.69 -4.47
N VAL A 42 0.40 -7.78 -3.80
CA VAL A 42 0.69 -7.99 -2.39
C VAL A 42 1.80 -9.01 -2.30
N VAL A 43 2.91 -8.61 -1.66
CA VAL A 43 4.08 -9.47 -1.51
C VAL A 43 4.29 -9.74 -0.02
N ARG A 44 4.43 -11.02 0.31
CA ARG A 44 4.68 -11.46 1.68
C ARG A 44 6.18 -11.58 1.92
N GLY A 45 6.69 -10.76 2.85
CA GLY A 45 8.05 -10.92 3.36
C GLY A 45 8.07 -11.93 4.50
N GLU A 46 9.17 -12.64 4.65
CA GLU A 46 9.28 -13.69 5.66
C GLU A 46 10.03 -13.24 6.90
N ASP A 47 11.11 -12.49 6.73
CA ASP A 47 11.95 -12.08 7.84
C ASP A 47 11.75 -10.59 8.13
N VAL A 48 11.68 -10.25 9.41
CA VAL A 48 11.47 -8.88 9.84
C VAL A 48 12.37 -8.58 11.03
N ALA A 49 12.88 -7.37 11.07
CA ALA A 49 13.53 -6.81 12.26
C ALA A 49 13.08 -5.37 12.42
N VAL A 50 12.64 -5.02 13.60
CA VAL A 50 12.30 -3.65 13.96
C VAL A 50 13.32 -3.21 15.00
N GLY A 51 14.21 -2.28 14.62
CA GLY A 51 15.41 -2.07 15.39
C GLY A 51 16.22 -3.36 15.40
N THR A 52 16.48 -3.89 16.58
CA THR A 52 17.16 -5.19 16.75
C THR A 52 16.20 -6.30 17.16
N ASP A 53 14.90 -6.03 17.23
CA ASP A 53 13.90 -6.99 17.66
C ASP A 53 13.38 -7.75 16.45
N VAL A 54 13.46 -9.07 16.50
CA VAL A 54 13.05 -9.98 15.41
C VAL A 54 11.73 -10.71 15.70
N ASP A 55 11.15 -10.49 16.87
CA ASP A 55 9.93 -11.18 17.30
C ASP A 55 8.77 -10.21 17.49
N ASP A 56 7.55 -10.69 17.23
CA ASP A 56 6.29 -10.01 17.57
C ASP A 56 6.11 -8.64 16.89
N HIS A 57 6.70 -8.46 15.72
CA HIS A 57 6.51 -7.28 14.89
C HIS A 57 6.14 -7.67 13.47
N GLY A 58 5.26 -6.87 12.88
CA GLY A 58 4.94 -6.96 11.46
C GLY A 58 5.07 -5.60 10.80
N ILE A 59 5.33 -5.61 9.52
CA ILE A 59 5.47 -4.39 8.72
C ILE A 59 4.51 -4.47 7.55
N VAL A 60 3.79 -3.38 7.29
CA VAL A 60 3.03 -3.21 6.05
C VAL A 60 3.43 -1.87 5.46
N HIS A 61 4.01 -1.89 4.28
CA HIS A 61 4.37 -0.67 3.56
C HIS A 61 3.73 -0.69 2.19
N VAL A 62 2.98 0.37 1.88
CA VAL A 62 2.31 0.52 0.58
C VAL A 62 3.04 1.59 -0.22
N THR A 63 3.49 1.22 -1.41
CA THR A 63 4.11 2.15 -2.35
C THR A 63 3.19 2.32 -3.55
N ILE A 64 2.80 3.55 -3.84
CA ILE A 64 1.91 3.88 -4.96
C ILE A 64 2.69 4.72 -5.96
N GLY A 65 2.92 4.16 -7.15
CA GLY A 65 3.52 4.88 -8.26
C GLY A 65 2.45 5.48 -9.14
N LEU A 66 2.47 6.79 -9.32
CA LEU A 66 1.55 7.54 -10.17
C LEU A 66 2.32 8.32 -11.22
N LEU A 67 1.70 8.56 -12.37
CA LEU A 67 2.25 9.51 -13.31
C LEU A 67 2.37 10.88 -12.64
N ALA A 68 3.41 11.62 -12.97
CA ALA A 68 3.66 12.93 -12.39
C ALA A 68 2.49 13.90 -12.67
N GLY A 69 2.29 14.85 -11.78
CA GLY A 69 1.29 15.91 -11.96
C GLY A 69 0.32 16.09 -10.80
N ARG A 70 0.26 15.14 -9.85
CA ARG A 70 -0.56 15.32 -8.65
C ARG A 70 0.13 16.25 -7.67
N SER A 71 -0.67 17.06 -6.99
CA SER A 71 -0.15 17.99 -5.98
C SER A 71 0.34 17.24 -4.73
N ASP A 72 1.16 17.90 -3.93
CA ASP A 72 1.60 17.37 -2.66
C ASP A 72 0.42 17.13 -1.71
N GLU A 73 -0.59 18.00 -1.76
CA GLU A 73 -1.81 17.84 -0.96
C GLU A 73 -2.58 16.56 -1.34
N THR A 74 -2.70 16.28 -2.63
CA THR A 74 -3.35 15.07 -3.12
C THR A 74 -2.59 13.83 -2.66
N LYS A 75 -1.26 13.85 -2.79
CA LYS A 75 -0.42 12.71 -2.35
C LYS A 75 -0.54 12.47 -0.84
N ALA A 76 -0.50 13.54 -0.04
CA ALA A 76 -0.64 13.43 1.41
C ALA A 76 -2.02 12.90 1.81
N ALA A 77 -3.07 13.40 1.18
CA ALA A 77 -4.43 12.91 1.45
C ALA A 77 -4.56 11.42 1.11
N LEU A 78 -3.92 10.99 0.02
CA LEU A 78 -3.95 9.59 -0.39
C LEU A 78 -3.22 8.71 0.63
N THR A 79 -2.01 9.07 1.06
CA THR A 79 -1.27 8.25 2.02
C THR A 79 -1.97 8.19 3.38
N GLU A 80 -2.56 9.28 3.85
CA GLU A 80 -3.36 9.27 5.07
C GLU A 80 -4.56 8.32 4.95
N ALA A 81 -5.25 8.38 3.82
CA ALA A 81 -6.39 7.49 3.57
C ALA A 81 -5.97 6.03 3.50
N VAL A 82 -4.79 5.73 2.94
CA VAL A 82 -4.26 4.36 2.90
C VAL A 82 -3.98 3.84 4.31
N VAL A 83 -3.36 4.66 5.15
CA VAL A 83 -3.10 4.26 6.55
C VAL A 83 -4.42 4.01 7.29
N ASP A 84 -5.42 4.85 7.07
CA ASP A 84 -6.74 4.66 7.66
C ASP A 84 -7.41 3.38 7.15
N LEU A 85 -7.26 3.07 5.87
CA LEU A 85 -7.78 1.82 5.31
C LEU A 85 -7.09 0.61 5.93
N LEU A 86 -5.77 0.67 6.14
CA LEU A 86 -5.03 -0.38 6.82
C LEU A 86 -5.53 -0.59 8.25
N ARG A 87 -5.89 0.48 8.96
CA ARG A 87 -6.46 0.35 10.31
C ARG A 87 -7.77 -0.43 10.33
N LYS A 88 -8.54 -0.38 9.24
CA LYS A 88 -9.80 -1.12 9.12
C LYS A 88 -9.59 -2.59 8.82
N PHE A 89 -8.57 -2.93 8.04
CA PHE A 89 -8.29 -4.30 7.63
C PHE A 89 -7.40 -5.06 8.60
N VAL A 90 -6.49 -4.36 9.28
CA VAL A 90 -5.50 -4.97 10.17
C VAL A 90 -5.89 -4.63 11.61
N GLU A 91 -6.58 -5.54 12.26
CA GLU A 91 -7.00 -5.33 13.64
C GLU A 91 -5.82 -5.46 14.60
N PRO A 92 -5.81 -4.66 15.69
CA PRO A 92 -4.80 -4.81 16.72
C PRO A 92 -4.78 -6.23 17.30
N GLN A 93 -3.61 -6.71 17.65
CA GLN A 93 -3.41 -8.02 18.23
C GLN A 93 -2.50 -7.89 19.46
N ASP A 94 -2.94 -8.46 20.58
CA ASP A 94 -2.18 -8.40 21.82
C ASP A 94 -0.81 -9.07 21.67
N GLY A 95 0.22 -8.39 22.16
CA GLY A 95 1.57 -8.92 22.10
C GLY A 95 2.22 -8.87 20.72
N TYR A 96 1.54 -8.28 19.74
CA TYR A 96 2.07 -8.16 18.38
C TYR A 96 1.86 -6.73 17.88
N ARG A 97 2.92 -6.11 17.41
CA ARG A 97 2.87 -4.73 16.92
C ARG A 97 3.02 -4.68 15.41
N THR A 98 2.05 -4.08 14.74
CA THR A 98 2.08 -3.90 13.29
C THR A 98 2.41 -2.46 12.95
N HIS A 99 3.45 -2.27 12.16
CA HIS A 99 3.92 -0.97 11.70
C HIS A 99 3.41 -0.75 10.28
N VAL A 100 2.54 0.22 10.08
CA VAL A 100 1.96 0.49 8.77
C VAL A 100 2.45 1.84 8.24
N SER A 101 2.68 1.91 6.95
CA SER A 101 3.12 3.12 6.29
C SER A 101 2.73 3.12 4.83
N ALA A 102 2.72 4.30 4.23
CA ALA A 102 2.41 4.46 2.82
C ALA A 102 3.18 5.63 2.24
N GLU A 103 3.52 5.51 0.97
CA GLU A 103 4.12 6.61 0.23
C GLU A 103 3.58 6.65 -1.20
N VAL A 104 3.57 7.84 -1.79
CA VAL A 104 3.26 8.03 -3.20
C VAL A 104 4.52 8.54 -3.88
N ARG A 105 4.86 7.94 -5.02
CA ARG A 105 6.00 8.36 -5.84
C ARG A 105 5.52 8.71 -7.24
N ASP A 106 6.14 9.69 -7.84
CA ASP A 106 5.98 9.92 -9.27
C ASP A 106 6.73 8.81 -10.01
N LEU A 107 6.06 8.17 -10.98
CA LEU A 107 6.71 7.24 -11.87
C LEU A 107 7.74 8.01 -12.72
N ASP A 108 8.86 7.34 -12.99
CA ASP A 108 9.90 7.93 -13.83
C ASP A 108 9.32 8.23 -15.22
N PRO A 109 9.75 9.32 -15.90
CA PRO A 109 9.26 9.63 -17.26
C PRO A 109 9.49 8.50 -18.27
N SER A 110 10.41 7.58 -17.98
CA SER A 110 10.67 6.41 -18.84
C SER A 110 9.61 5.31 -18.70
N TYR A 111 8.63 5.48 -17.80
CA TYR A 111 7.61 4.45 -17.59
C TYR A 111 6.93 4.08 -18.90
N SER A 112 6.92 2.80 -19.20
CA SER A 112 6.33 2.23 -20.40
C SER A 112 5.53 1.01 -20.02
N LYS A 113 4.42 0.77 -20.68
CA LYS A 113 3.57 -0.37 -20.35
C LYS A 113 3.05 -1.05 -21.62
N ALA A 114 2.69 -2.30 -21.46
CA ALA A 114 1.99 -3.05 -22.50
C ALA A 114 1.03 -4.03 -21.82
N GLU A 115 -0.01 -4.37 -22.56
CA GLU A 115 -0.98 -5.38 -22.16
C GLU A 115 -1.25 -6.26 -23.36
N PHE A 116 -1.13 -7.57 -23.20
CA PHE A 116 -1.38 -8.50 -24.31
C PHE A 116 -1.97 -9.82 -23.87
#